data_4ef501e2989f039a6b866e625b802e02
#
_entry.id   4ef501e2989f039a6b866e625b802e02
#
_cell.length_a   1.000
_cell.length_b   1.000
_cell.length_c   1.000
_cell.angle_alpha   90.00
_cell.angle_beta   90.00
_cell.angle_gamma   90.00
#
_symmetry.space_group_name_H-M   'P 1'
#
loop_
_entity.id
_entity.type
_entity.pdbx_description
1 polymer ?
#
loop_
_entity_poly.entity_id
_entity_poly.type
_entity_poly.pdbx_seq_one_letter_code
_entity_poly.pdbx_strand_id
1 'polypeptide(L)'
;PAIDAGAIESMVGKGSEHLLRSVLHHVLAPMEQAQRAIKVEYLYPEAWASYQRHYLAINGQYAAVYPGVAQGLAALRAAGLPLACLTNKPTDFALPLLKGKGLGGYFGHVFGGDAFERKKPDPLPLLKTCEALGTDPARTLMVGDSSNDAQAARAAGCPVVLVTYGYNHGQPVRAVDADGFVDSLAQLT
;
A
#
# COMPACT_ATOMS: atom_id res chain seq x y z
N PRO A 1 -20.34 -0.09 18.56
CA PRO A 1 -20.57 1.33 18.27
C PRO A 1 -20.13 1.64 16.84
N ALA A 2 -20.84 2.55 16.15
CA ALA A 2 -20.39 3.06 14.86
C ALA A 2 -19.19 4.00 15.12
N ILE A 3 -18.17 3.91 14.24
CA ILE A 3 -17.00 4.77 14.29
C ILE A 3 -17.15 5.80 13.17
N ASP A 4 -16.80 7.04 13.45
CA ASP A 4 -16.81 8.10 12.45
C ASP A 4 -15.83 7.82 11.31
N ALA A 5 -16.24 8.12 10.06
CA ALA A 5 -15.43 7.85 8.88
C ALA A 5 -14.08 8.60 8.91
N GLY A 6 -14.05 9.86 9.37
CA GLY A 6 -12.82 10.63 9.49
C GLY A 6 -11.84 10.04 10.51
N ALA A 7 -12.35 9.45 11.60
CA ALA A 7 -11.52 8.72 12.55
C ALA A 7 -10.89 7.49 11.90
N ILE A 8 -11.65 6.75 11.07
CA ILE A 8 -11.11 5.59 10.34
C ILE A 8 -10.05 6.03 9.33
N GLU A 9 -10.30 7.09 8.56
CA GLU A 9 -9.35 7.62 7.57
C GLU A 9 -7.99 7.95 8.17
N SER A 10 -7.97 8.52 9.37
CA SER A 10 -6.72 8.84 10.08
C SER A 10 -5.89 7.60 10.47
N MET A 11 -6.51 6.43 10.53
CA MET A 11 -5.88 5.15 10.91
C MET A 11 -5.40 4.35 9.69
N VAL A 12 -5.80 4.75 8.46
CA VAL A 12 -5.45 4.05 7.22
C VAL A 12 -4.01 4.38 6.79
N GLY A 13 -3.38 3.47 6.04
CA GLY A 13 -2.09 3.69 5.35
C GLY A 13 -0.90 2.93 5.93
N LYS A 14 -0.98 2.47 7.19
CA LYS A 14 0.09 1.67 7.84
C LYS A 14 -0.17 0.16 7.81
N GLY A 15 -1.12 -0.28 6.97
CA GLY A 15 -1.51 -1.68 6.83
C GLY A 15 -2.71 -2.07 7.70
N SER A 16 -3.34 -3.19 7.33
CA SER A 16 -4.60 -3.65 7.95
C SER A 16 -4.47 -4.01 9.43
N GLU A 17 -3.31 -4.54 9.84
CA GLU A 17 -3.05 -4.82 11.26
C GLU A 17 -3.06 -3.54 12.09
N HIS A 18 -2.34 -2.51 11.64
CA HIS A 18 -2.32 -1.22 12.31
C HIS A 18 -3.73 -0.60 12.38
N LEU A 19 -4.47 -0.67 11.28
CA LEU A 19 -5.85 -0.19 11.23
C LEU A 19 -6.71 -0.85 12.29
N LEU A 20 -6.72 -2.18 12.36
CA LEU A 20 -7.57 -2.91 13.31
C LEU A 20 -7.18 -2.67 14.76
N ARG A 21 -5.89 -2.63 15.06
CA ARG A 21 -5.41 -2.29 16.42
C ARG A 21 -5.83 -0.88 16.80
N SER A 22 -5.69 0.09 15.89
CA SER A 22 -6.12 1.47 16.12
C SER A 22 -7.62 1.59 16.34
N VAL A 23 -8.43 0.87 15.56
CA VAL A 23 -9.89 0.77 15.72
C VAL A 23 -10.24 0.19 17.09
N LEU A 24 -9.63 -0.92 17.49
CA LEU A 24 -9.88 -1.52 18.81
C LEU A 24 -9.48 -0.58 19.95
N HIS A 25 -8.33 0.07 19.87
CA HIS A 25 -7.91 1.08 20.84
C HIS A 25 -8.89 2.25 20.92
N HIS A 26 -9.40 2.71 19.80
CA HIS A 26 -10.38 3.79 19.73
C HIS A 26 -11.71 3.40 20.39
N VAL A 27 -12.24 2.23 20.05
CA VAL A 27 -13.52 1.73 20.61
C VAL A 27 -13.41 1.48 22.12
N LEU A 28 -12.26 1.01 22.58
CA LEU A 28 -11.98 0.72 23.98
C LEU A 28 -11.40 1.93 24.75
N ALA A 29 -11.38 3.13 24.15
CA ALA A 29 -10.83 4.34 24.78
C ALA A 29 -11.36 4.65 26.18
N PRO A 30 -12.65 4.36 26.54
CA PRO A 30 -13.15 4.56 27.89
C PRO A 30 -12.52 3.66 28.97
N MET A 31 -11.82 2.58 28.58
CA MET A 31 -11.15 1.68 29.52
C MET A 31 -9.83 2.25 30.00
N GLU A 32 -9.41 1.86 31.20
CA GLU A 32 -8.07 2.13 31.70
C GLU A 32 -7.00 1.55 30.75
N GLN A 33 -5.88 2.26 30.59
CA GLN A 33 -4.87 1.96 29.55
C GLN A 33 -4.34 0.52 29.62
N ALA A 34 -4.01 0.03 30.83
CA ALA A 34 -3.49 -1.32 31.01
C ALA A 34 -4.52 -2.39 30.63
N GLN A 35 -5.76 -2.23 31.07
CA GLN A 35 -6.87 -3.14 30.75
C GLN A 35 -7.20 -3.11 29.27
N ARG A 36 -7.16 -1.93 28.62
CA ARG A 36 -7.39 -1.74 27.19
C ARG A 36 -6.37 -2.51 26.37
N ALA A 37 -5.06 -2.42 26.73
CA ALA A 37 -4.01 -3.13 26.01
C ALA A 37 -4.25 -4.65 26.00
N ILE A 38 -4.57 -5.22 27.17
CA ILE A 38 -4.89 -6.65 27.29
C ILE A 38 -6.14 -7.00 26.47
N LYS A 39 -7.18 -6.17 26.52
CA LYS A 39 -8.42 -6.43 25.80
C LYS A 39 -8.25 -6.33 24.29
N VAL A 40 -7.40 -5.43 23.79
CA VAL A 40 -7.05 -5.34 22.36
C VAL A 40 -6.40 -6.64 21.90
N GLU A 41 -5.40 -7.15 22.61
CA GLU A 41 -4.74 -8.41 22.23
C GLU A 41 -5.71 -9.60 22.25
N TYR A 42 -6.62 -9.64 23.21
CA TYR A 42 -7.64 -10.68 23.32
C TYR A 42 -8.64 -10.65 22.14
N LEU A 43 -9.07 -9.44 21.73
CA LEU A 43 -10.08 -9.28 20.67
C LEU A 43 -9.48 -9.30 19.25
N TYR A 44 -8.18 -9.03 19.12
CA TYR A 44 -7.54 -8.87 17.82
C TYR A 44 -7.72 -10.06 16.87
N PRO A 45 -7.54 -11.34 17.29
CA PRO A 45 -7.69 -12.49 16.39
C PRO A 45 -9.09 -12.59 15.79
N GLU A 46 -10.14 -12.38 16.59
CA GLU A 46 -11.53 -12.41 16.12
C GLU A 46 -11.84 -11.23 15.20
N ALA A 47 -11.39 -10.03 15.58
CA ALA A 47 -11.53 -8.83 14.76
C ALA A 47 -10.82 -8.98 13.40
N TRP A 48 -9.63 -9.58 13.41
CA TRP A 48 -8.87 -9.87 12.19
C TRP A 48 -9.63 -10.84 11.27
N ALA A 49 -10.09 -11.97 11.79
CA ALA A 49 -10.85 -12.94 11.02
C ALA A 49 -12.16 -12.34 10.47
N SER A 50 -12.85 -11.53 11.26
CA SER A 50 -14.05 -10.81 10.82
C SER A 50 -13.73 -9.80 9.72
N TYR A 51 -12.69 -8.98 9.90
CA TYR A 51 -12.22 -8.02 8.90
C TYR A 51 -11.90 -8.71 7.58
N GLN A 52 -11.12 -9.79 7.59
CA GLN A 52 -10.75 -10.51 6.37
C GLN A 52 -11.96 -10.97 5.59
N ARG A 53 -12.95 -11.61 6.26
CA ARG A 53 -14.18 -12.07 5.59
C ARG A 53 -14.96 -10.92 4.94
N HIS A 54 -15.17 -9.83 5.70
CA HIS A 54 -15.93 -8.68 5.19
C HIS A 54 -15.17 -7.93 4.09
N TYR A 55 -13.86 -7.73 4.28
CA TYR A 55 -13.04 -7.02 3.31
C TYR A 55 -12.96 -7.78 1.99
N LEU A 56 -12.76 -9.11 2.00
CA LEU A 56 -12.76 -9.92 0.77
C LEU A 56 -14.08 -9.83 0.02
N ALA A 57 -15.20 -9.82 0.73
CA ALA A 57 -16.53 -9.71 0.12
C ALA A 57 -16.73 -8.40 -0.65
N ILE A 58 -16.10 -7.29 -0.20
CA ILE A 58 -16.27 -5.96 -0.81
C ILE A 58 -15.00 -5.45 -1.51
N ASN A 59 -13.94 -6.27 -1.56
CA ASN A 59 -12.63 -5.86 -2.07
C ASN A 59 -12.73 -5.37 -3.52
N GLY A 60 -12.46 -4.09 -3.72
CA GLY A 60 -12.55 -3.44 -5.02
C GLY A 60 -13.95 -2.98 -5.46
N GLN A 61 -15.04 -3.31 -4.75
CA GLN A 61 -16.40 -2.88 -5.16
C GLN A 61 -16.52 -1.35 -5.23
N TYR A 62 -15.92 -0.66 -4.25
CA TYR A 62 -15.98 0.81 -4.12
C TYR A 62 -14.68 1.50 -4.56
N ALA A 63 -13.76 0.76 -5.17
CA ALA A 63 -12.52 1.32 -5.70
C ALA A 63 -12.59 1.45 -7.22
N ALA A 64 -12.15 2.57 -7.75
CA ALA A 64 -11.94 2.78 -9.18
C ALA A 64 -10.43 2.79 -9.50
N VAL A 65 -10.09 2.45 -10.75
CA VAL A 65 -8.74 2.69 -11.26
C VAL A 65 -8.64 4.17 -11.58
N TYR A 66 -7.59 4.83 -11.11
CA TYR A 66 -7.36 6.24 -11.41
C TYR A 66 -7.15 6.46 -12.91
N PRO A 67 -7.56 7.62 -13.45
CA PRO A 67 -7.35 7.96 -14.86
C PRO A 67 -5.87 7.88 -15.23
N GLY A 68 -5.59 7.33 -16.42
CA GLY A 68 -4.24 7.19 -16.96
C GLY A 68 -3.41 6.01 -16.41
N VAL A 69 -3.89 5.28 -15.38
CA VAL A 69 -3.13 4.15 -14.82
C VAL A 69 -2.97 3.02 -15.82
N ALA A 70 -4.06 2.53 -16.39
CA ALA A 70 -3.99 1.45 -17.38
C ALA A 70 -3.19 1.85 -18.62
N GLN A 71 -3.34 3.10 -19.07
CA GLN A 71 -2.60 3.65 -20.21
C GLN A 71 -1.09 3.69 -19.90
N GLY A 72 -0.69 4.24 -18.74
CA GLY A 72 0.72 4.31 -18.35
C GLY A 72 1.35 2.93 -18.21
N LEU A 73 0.67 1.98 -17.54
CA LEU A 73 1.15 0.59 -17.42
C LEU A 73 1.33 -0.07 -18.79
N ALA A 74 0.37 0.13 -19.70
CA ALA A 74 0.46 -0.41 -21.06
C ALA A 74 1.66 0.16 -21.83
N ALA A 75 1.90 1.46 -21.72
CA ALA A 75 3.01 2.13 -22.39
C ALA A 75 4.38 1.71 -21.82
N LEU A 76 4.52 1.64 -20.49
CA LEU A 76 5.74 1.13 -19.84
C LEU A 76 6.06 -0.32 -20.27
N ARG A 77 5.02 -1.17 -20.34
CA ARG A 77 5.18 -2.55 -20.80
C ARG A 77 5.54 -2.60 -22.28
N ALA A 78 4.95 -1.78 -23.13
CA ALA A 78 5.27 -1.68 -24.55
C ALA A 78 6.72 -1.22 -24.80
N ALA A 79 7.26 -0.41 -23.87
CA ALA A 79 8.67 -0.03 -23.84
C ALA A 79 9.62 -1.15 -23.36
N GLY A 80 9.08 -2.34 -23.07
CA GLY A 80 9.88 -3.50 -22.64
C GLY A 80 10.34 -3.45 -21.19
N LEU A 81 9.79 -2.55 -20.36
CA LEU A 81 10.18 -2.44 -18.95
C LEU A 81 9.53 -3.55 -18.13
N PRO A 82 10.30 -4.27 -17.30
CA PRO A 82 9.74 -5.21 -16.33
C PRO A 82 8.98 -4.45 -15.23
N LEU A 83 7.75 -4.88 -14.92
CA LEU A 83 6.91 -4.22 -13.93
C LEU A 83 6.61 -5.16 -12.75
N ALA A 84 6.68 -4.65 -11.54
CA ALA A 84 6.23 -5.30 -10.32
C ALA A 84 5.26 -4.41 -9.54
N CYS A 85 4.32 -5.03 -8.85
CA CYS A 85 3.48 -4.37 -7.87
C CYS A 85 3.98 -4.69 -6.47
N LEU A 86 4.34 -3.66 -5.70
CA LEU A 86 4.77 -3.76 -4.31
C LEU A 86 3.85 -2.94 -3.41
N THR A 87 3.08 -3.60 -2.54
CA THR A 87 2.06 -2.96 -1.70
C THR A 87 2.12 -3.42 -0.26
N ASN A 88 1.75 -2.53 0.69
CA ASN A 88 1.53 -2.93 2.10
C ASN A 88 0.18 -3.62 2.34
N LYS A 89 -0.68 -3.69 1.30
CA LYS A 89 -1.91 -4.51 1.34
C LYS A 89 -1.54 -6.00 1.38
N PRO A 90 -2.18 -6.83 2.23
CA PRO A 90 -1.95 -8.29 2.22
C PRO A 90 -2.13 -8.89 0.83
N THR A 91 -1.33 -9.90 0.50
CA THR A 91 -1.30 -10.58 -0.81
C THR A 91 -2.67 -11.10 -1.21
N ASP A 92 -3.39 -11.73 -0.27
CA ASP A 92 -4.74 -12.28 -0.50
C ASP A 92 -5.78 -11.22 -0.86
N PHE A 93 -5.51 -9.94 -0.58
CA PHE A 93 -6.37 -8.83 -0.99
C PHE A 93 -5.86 -8.15 -2.26
N ALA A 94 -4.54 -8.06 -2.43
CA ALA A 94 -3.93 -7.37 -3.56
C ALA A 94 -4.19 -8.12 -4.88
N LEU A 95 -3.98 -9.43 -4.92
CA LEU A 95 -4.15 -10.24 -6.12
C LEU A 95 -5.58 -10.22 -6.69
N PRO A 96 -6.64 -10.48 -5.90
CA PRO A 96 -8.02 -10.39 -6.40
C PRO A 96 -8.39 -8.98 -6.85
N LEU A 97 -7.90 -7.94 -6.15
CA LEU A 97 -8.14 -6.55 -6.51
C LEU A 97 -7.56 -6.22 -7.88
N LEU A 98 -6.28 -6.52 -8.10
CA LEU A 98 -5.60 -6.29 -9.38
C LEU A 98 -6.27 -7.07 -10.52
N LYS A 99 -6.65 -8.32 -10.27
CA LYS A 99 -7.39 -9.14 -11.24
C LYS A 99 -8.75 -8.53 -11.58
N GLY A 100 -9.53 -8.18 -10.55
CA GLY A 100 -10.87 -7.59 -10.73
C GLY A 100 -10.86 -6.23 -11.43
N LYS A 101 -9.74 -5.50 -11.33
CA LYS A 101 -9.54 -4.21 -12.02
C LYS A 101 -8.84 -4.34 -13.39
N GLY A 102 -8.56 -5.56 -13.85
CA GLY A 102 -7.89 -5.79 -15.13
C GLY A 102 -6.41 -5.36 -15.16
N LEU A 103 -5.78 -5.19 -13.97
CA LEU A 103 -4.40 -4.70 -13.86
C LEU A 103 -3.38 -5.81 -13.63
N GLY A 104 -3.81 -7.01 -13.20
CA GLY A 104 -2.90 -8.09 -12.82
C GLY A 104 -1.96 -8.53 -13.94
N GLY A 105 -2.41 -8.48 -15.20
CA GLY A 105 -1.62 -8.90 -16.36
C GLY A 105 -0.45 -7.98 -16.72
N TYR A 106 -0.32 -6.80 -16.11
CA TYR A 106 0.81 -5.90 -16.36
C TYR A 106 2.06 -6.27 -15.57
N PHE A 107 1.91 -6.92 -14.43
CA PHE A 107 3.00 -7.16 -13.49
C PHE A 107 3.53 -8.59 -13.61
N GLY A 108 4.86 -8.71 -13.74
CA GLY A 108 5.54 -10.00 -13.65
C GLY A 108 5.58 -10.54 -12.21
N HIS A 109 5.59 -9.64 -11.23
CA HIS A 109 5.58 -9.97 -9.79
C HIS A 109 4.59 -9.07 -9.04
N VAL A 110 3.93 -9.65 -8.04
CA VAL A 110 3.05 -8.93 -7.11
C VAL A 110 3.43 -9.34 -5.69
N PHE A 111 3.89 -8.39 -4.89
CA PHE A 111 4.28 -8.59 -3.52
C PHE A 111 3.38 -7.78 -2.59
N GLY A 112 2.61 -8.48 -1.76
CA GLY A 112 1.80 -7.89 -0.70
C GLY A 112 2.63 -7.56 0.54
N GLY A 113 2.00 -6.91 1.52
CA GLY A 113 2.64 -6.51 2.78
C GLY A 113 3.06 -7.65 3.70
N ASP A 114 2.68 -8.86 3.37
CA ASP A 114 2.98 -10.14 4.03
C ASP A 114 3.92 -11.04 3.21
N ALA A 115 4.41 -10.56 2.06
CA ALA A 115 5.32 -11.33 1.21
C ALA A 115 6.74 -11.45 1.80
N PHE A 116 7.13 -10.54 2.68
CA PHE A 116 8.45 -10.49 3.29
C PHE A 116 8.33 -10.20 4.80
N GLU A 117 9.43 -10.38 5.53
CA GLU A 117 9.52 -10.16 6.98
C GLU A 117 9.21 -8.72 7.41
N ARG A 118 9.41 -7.77 6.50
CA ARG A 118 9.19 -6.34 6.71
C ARG A 118 8.40 -5.75 5.56
N LYS A 119 7.75 -4.63 5.81
CA LYS A 119 6.96 -3.87 4.82
C LYS A 119 7.45 -2.43 4.71
N LYS A 120 7.11 -1.73 3.64
CA LYS A 120 7.42 -0.30 3.49
C LYS A 120 6.95 0.49 4.72
N PRO A 121 7.78 1.40 5.29
CA PRO A 121 8.94 2.06 4.70
C PRO A 121 10.28 1.32 4.80
N ASP A 122 10.35 0.09 5.32
CA ASP A 122 11.61 -0.68 5.30
C ASP A 122 12.03 -0.95 3.85
N PRO A 123 13.33 -0.87 3.50
CA PRO A 123 13.82 -1.10 2.15
C PRO A 123 13.76 -2.56 1.69
N LEU A 124 13.68 -3.52 2.61
CA LEU A 124 13.76 -4.95 2.30
C LEU A 124 12.80 -5.39 1.19
N PRO A 125 11.51 -5.03 1.21
CA PRO A 125 10.59 -5.45 0.15
C PRO A 125 10.98 -4.92 -1.23
N LEU A 126 11.50 -3.69 -1.31
CA LEU A 126 11.92 -3.09 -2.57
C LEU A 126 13.20 -3.72 -3.10
N LEU A 127 14.19 -4.00 -2.24
CA LEU A 127 15.40 -4.74 -2.60
C LEU A 127 15.06 -6.15 -3.13
N LYS A 128 14.14 -6.85 -2.48
CA LYS A 128 13.64 -8.16 -2.94
C LYS A 128 12.86 -8.07 -4.25
N THR A 129 12.18 -6.96 -4.48
CA THR A 129 11.51 -6.70 -5.76
C THR A 129 12.53 -6.48 -6.88
N CYS A 130 13.59 -5.71 -6.64
CA CYS A 130 14.71 -5.54 -7.60
C CYS A 130 15.37 -6.88 -7.94
N GLU A 131 15.63 -7.71 -6.92
CA GLU A 131 16.17 -9.07 -7.09
C GLU A 131 15.27 -9.93 -7.99
N ALA A 132 13.95 -9.94 -7.74
CA ALA A 132 12.98 -10.69 -8.52
C ALA A 132 12.86 -10.20 -9.98
N LEU A 133 13.01 -8.89 -10.20
CA LEU A 133 13.03 -8.28 -11.54
C LEU A 133 14.38 -8.47 -12.28
N GLY A 134 15.42 -8.90 -11.57
CA GLY A 134 16.78 -8.97 -12.11
C GLY A 134 17.38 -7.60 -12.42
N THR A 135 17.03 -6.56 -11.63
CA THR A 135 17.44 -5.18 -11.85
C THR A 135 18.28 -4.63 -10.70
N ASP A 136 19.13 -3.65 -10.99
CA ASP A 136 19.86 -2.90 -9.97
C ASP A 136 18.92 -1.86 -9.31
N PRO A 137 18.97 -1.68 -7.98
CA PRO A 137 18.18 -0.64 -7.30
C PRO A 137 18.36 0.76 -7.90
N ALA A 138 19.57 1.16 -8.25
CA ALA A 138 19.83 2.48 -8.85
C ALA A 138 19.19 2.65 -10.25
N ARG A 139 18.77 1.56 -10.88
CA ARG A 139 18.09 1.52 -12.18
C ARG A 139 16.62 1.08 -12.09
N THR A 140 16.09 0.98 -10.88
CA THR A 140 14.70 0.57 -10.61
C THR A 140 13.94 1.76 -10.06
N LEU A 141 13.00 2.30 -10.85
CA LEU A 141 12.17 3.40 -10.41
C LEU A 141 11.07 2.89 -9.49
N MET A 142 11.00 3.42 -8.27
CA MET A 142 9.82 3.31 -7.42
C MET A 142 8.78 4.35 -7.83
N VAL A 143 7.57 3.90 -8.12
CA VAL A 143 6.42 4.79 -8.28
C VAL A 143 5.47 4.54 -7.12
N GLY A 144 5.23 5.56 -6.31
CA GLY A 144 4.40 5.46 -5.11
C GLY A 144 3.48 6.65 -4.93
N ASP A 145 2.79 6.71 -3.79
CA ASP A 145 1.85 7.77 -3.47
C ASP A 145 2.06 8.38 -2.07
N SER A 146 3.05 7.88 -1.33
CA SER A 146 3.23 8.23 0.08
C SER A 146 4.69 8.32 0.52
N SER A 147 4.87 8.88 1.70
CA SER A 147 6.17 8.91 2.39
C SER A 147 6.72 7.52 2.68
N ASN A 148 5.87 6.49 2.84
CA ASN A 148 6.33 5.10 3.01
C ASN A 148 7.08 4.59 1.77
N ASP A 149 6.61 4.96 0.58
CA ASP A 149 7.22 4.59 -0.69
C ASP A 149 8.56 5.29 -0.89
N ALA A 150 8.57 6.60 -0.64
CA ALA A 150 9.78 7.41 -0.78
C ALA A 150 10.88 6.97 0.20
N GLN A 151 10.55 6.74 1.46
CA GLN A 151 11.51 6.28 2.47
C GLN A 151 12.08 4.90 2.11
N ALA A 152 11.23 3.95 1.67
CA ALA A 152 11.69 2.64 1.23
C ALA A 152 12.64 2.76 0.02
N ALA A 153 12.30 3.61 -0.95
CA ALA A 153 13.10 3.83 -2.15
C ALA A 153 14.45 4.47 -1.82
N ARG A 154 14.49 5.53 -1.03
CA ARG A 154 15.73 6.17 -0.58
C ARG A 154 16.64 5.21 0.17
N ALA A 155 16.07 4.45 1.10
CA ALA A 155 16.82 3.45 1.87
C ALA A 155 17.33 2.27 1.02
N ALA A 156 16.63 1.93 -0.07
CA ALA A 156 17.04 0.90 -1.02
C ALA A 156 18.01 1.41 -2.10
N GLY A 157 18.21 2.72 -2.23
CA GLY A 157 19.00 3.33 -3.30
C GLY A 157 18.28 3.40 -4.64
N CYS A 158 16.95 3.37 -4.64
CA CYS A 158 16.12 3.50 -5.84
C CYS A 158 15.71 4.96 -6.07
N PRO A 159 15.67 5.47 -7.30
CA PRO A 159 14.95 6.68 -7.64
C PRO A 159 13.45 6.51 -7.35
N VAL A 160 12.78 7.62 -6.99
CA VAL A 160 11.36 7.60 -6.64
C VAL A 160 10.59 8.77 -7.24
N VAL A 161 9.45 8.44 -7.85
CA VAL A 161 8.46 9.41 -8.31
C VAL A 161 7.14 9.14 -7.59
N LEU A 162 6.47 10.19 -7.13
CA LEU A 162 5.19 10.07 -6.45
C LEU A 162 4.04 10.59 -7.32
N VAL A 163 2.94 9.83 -7.32
CA VAL A 163 1.69 10.31 -7.91
C VAL A 163 0.97 11.24 -6.94
N THR A 164 0.35 12.31 -7.46
CA THR A 164 -0.26 13.36 -6.63
C THR A 164 -1.68 13.03 -6.17
N TYR A 165 -2.30 12.03 -6.75
CA TYR A 165 -3.69 11.64 -6.50
C TYR A 165 -3.84 10.49 -5.48
N GLY A 166 -2.74 10.03 -4.89
CA GLY A 166 -2.74 8.93 -3.93
C GLY A 166 -3.02 9.37 -2.49
N TYR A 167 -2.67 8.51 -1.55
CA TYR A 167 -2.93 8.70 -0.12
C TYR A 167 -1.61 8.80 0.67
N ASN A 168 -1.30 10.00 1.16
CA ASN A 168 -0.10 10.28 1.96
C ASN A 168 -0.47 10.65 3.42
N HIS A 169 -1.25 9.82 4.11
CA HIS A 169 -1.57 9.98 5.54
C HIS A 169 -2.09 11.38 5.92
N GLY A 170 -2.83 12.02 5.03
CA GLY A 170 -3.35 13.38 5.22
C GLY A 170 -2.30 14.49 5.09
N GLN A 171 -1.06 14.16 4.69
CA GLN A 171 0.00 15.15 4.48
C GLN A 171 0.17 15.47 2.99
N PRO A 172 0.59 16.70 2.63
CA PRO A 172 0.86 17.05 1.24
C PRO A 172 1.93 16.15 0.63
N VAL A 173 1.61 15.42 -0.44
CA VAL A 173 2.56 14.52 -1.10
C VAL A 173 3.77 15.27 -1.67
N ARG A 174 3.58 16.51 -2.15
CA ARG A 174 4.66 17.33 -2.70
C ARG A 174 5.68 17.82 -1.66
N ALA A 175 5.43 17.60 -0.37
CA ALA A 175 6.40 17.85 0.70
C ALA A 175 7.30 16.64 1.01
N VAL A 176 7.04 15.48 0.35
CA VAL A 176 7.85 14.27 0.52
C VAL A 176 9.12 14.39 -0.32
N ASP A 177 10.25 13.87 0.21
CA ASP A 177 11.51 13.75 -0.53
C ASP A 177 11.36 12.71 -1.67
N ALA A 178 11.17 13.20 -2.89
CA ALA A 178 11.06 12.40 -4.11
C ALA A 178 11.78 13.09 -5.27
N ASP A 179 12.18 12.33 -6.27
CA ASP A 179 12.88 12.85 -7.46
C ASP A 179 11.91 13.57 -8.43
N GLY A 180 10.60 13.31 -8.28
CA GLY A 180 9.58 13.96 -9.08
C GLY A 180 8.16 13.61 -8.64
N PHE A 181 7.21 14.34 -9.23
CA PHE A 181 5.79 14.16 -8.99
C PHE A 181 5.05 14.15 -10.32
N VAL A 182 4.09 13.26 -10.46
CA VAL A 182 3.24 13.17 -11.66
C VAL A 182 1.76 13.16 -11.26
N ASP A 183 0.94 13.82 -12.07
CA ASP A 183 -0.50 13.89 -11.84
C ASP A 183 -1.25 12.73 -12.56
N SER A 184 -0.53 11.94 -13.33
CA SER A 184 -1.02 10.72 -13.99
C SER A 184 0.14 9.78 -14.27
N LEU A 185 -0.08 8.47 -14.13
CA LEU A 185 0.91 7.46 -14.50
C LEU A 185 1.28 7.50 -15.99
N ALA A 186 0.37 7.99 -16.85
CA ALA A 186 0.64 8.19 -18.26
C ALA A 186 1.72 9.25 -18.57
N GLN A 187 2.13 10.05 -17.58
CA GLN A 187 3.23 11.03 -17.74
C GLN A 187 4.63 10.43 -17.57
N LEU A 188 4.72 9.15 -17.20
CA LEU A 188 6.01 8.44 -17.09
C LEU A 188 6.51 7.85 -18.41
N THR A 189 5.83 8.12 -19.51
CA THR A 189 6.12 7.55 -20.84
C THR A 189 6.36 8.65 -21.86
#